data_eee504f38a0ffe414f532e49094f56ca
#
_entry.id   eee504f38a0ffe414f532e49094f56ca
#
_cell.length_a   1.000
_cell.length_b   1.000
_cell.length_c   1.000
_cell.angle_alpha   90.00
_cell.angle_beta   90.00
_cell.angle_gamma   90.00
#
_symmetry.space_group_name_H-M   'P 1'
#
loop_
_entity.id
_entity.type
_entity.pdbx_description
1 polymer ?
#
loop_
_entity_poly.entity_id
_entity_poly.type
_entity_poly.pdbx_seq_one_letter_code
_entity_poly.pdbx_strand_id
1 'polypeptide(L)'
;MKDILGALGNFLKEIFSFSYLDTGLSRLLEALGLELGSKSFSVLHFFLYDSIKIFFLLFVLVFGISYIQSYFPPQRTKEILGSMNGFWGRIFGALLGILTPFCSCSSIPLFIGFCSAGLSIGVTLSFLIMSPMADLASLAILISEFGYKIALAYLLSGLVIAVLSGYIIEKLGFVKITAIKATANYTSPSQKERIKEAKNGAKDIIKRVWLYILLGVAIGSFIHNLLPQNLVESVLGADLWYSVLLACVVGIPMYADTFAAIPVALALLEKGAGLGTVLSFLMSVTALSLPSLVMFSKVMSPRLLAAFVITLSLGIILIGYIFNAFAYIFI
;
A
#
# COMPACT_ATOMS: atom_id res chain seq x y z
N MET A 1 11.80 31.80 -10.99
CA MET A 1 10.83 30.69 -11.10
C MET A 1 11.47 29.34 -10.76
N LYS A 2 12.70 29.03 -11.23
CA LYS A 2 13.44 27.80 -10.84
C LYS A 2 13.80 27.78 -9.33
N ASP A 3 14.17 28.93 -8.76
CA ASP A 3 14.56 29.02 -7.34
C ASP A 3 13.35 28.88 -6.39
N ILE A 4 12.18 29.35 -6.80
CA ILE A 4 10.93 29.18 -6.03
C ILE A 4 10.46 27.72 -6.07
N LEU A 5 10.56 27.05 -7.23
CA LEU A 5 10.26 25.62 -7.34
C LEU A 5 11.27 24.77 -6.53
N GLY A 6 12.55 25.15 -6.53
CA GLY A 6 13.58 24.49 -5.73
C GLY A 6 13.37 24.68 -4.22
N ALA A 7 13.03 25.90 -3.80
CA ALA A 7 12.69 26.20 -2.41
C ALA A 7 11.40 25.48 -1.96
N LEU A 8 10.38 25.45 -2.82
CA LEU A 8 9.13 24.71 -2.56
C LEU A 8 9.38 23.20 -2.50
N GLY A 9 10.22 22.67 -3.39
CA GLY A 9 10.62 21.26 -3.39
C GLY A 9 11.40 20.87 -2.13
N ASN A 10 12.34 21.72 -1.68
CA ASN A 10 13.07 21.50 -0.44
C ASN A 10 12.17 21.63 0.80
N PHE A 11 11.28 22.60 0.83
CA PHE A 11 10.30 22.79 1.90
C PHE A 11 9.32 21.61 2.01
N LEU A 12 8.82 21.12 0.87
CA LEU A 12 7.99 19.91 0.82
C LEU A 12 8.79 18.68 1.27
N LYS A 13 10.04 18.53 0.82
CA LYS A 13 10.92 17.44 1.22
C LYS A 13 11.21 17.48 2.73
N GLU A 14 11.40 18.64 3.31
CA GLU A 14 11.62 18.82 4.75
C GLU A 14 10.37 18.51 5.58
N ILE A 15 9.19 18.96 5.13
CA ILE A 15 7.90 18.62 5.78
C ILE A 15 7.59 17.13 5.67
N PHE A 16 7.83 16.52 4.49
CA PHE A 16 7.56 15.09 4.29
C PHE A 16 8.65 14.18 4.89
N SER A 17 9.87 14.65 5.09
CA SER A 17 10.93 13.85 5.72
C SER A 17 10.77 13.71 7.23
N PHE A 18 9.88 14.48 7.86
CA PHE A 18 9.67 14.47 9.33
C PHE A 18 10.96 14.56 10.15
N SER A 19 12.00 15.18 9.62
CA SER A 19 13.32 15.23 10.23
C SER A 19 13.31 15.88 11.62
N TYR A 20 12.44 16.88 11.84
CA TYR A 20 12.24 17.47 13.16
C TYR A 20 11.62 16.47 14.17
N LEU A 21 10.72 15.61 13.70
CA LEU A 21 10.12 14.55 14.53
C LEU A 21 11.15 13.51 14.92
N ASP A 22 12.02 13.12 13.98
CA ASP A 22 13.11 12.18 14.18
C ASP A 22 14.09 12.67 15.26
N THR A 23 14.57 13.90 15.10
CA THR A 23 15.47 14.54 16.08
C THR A 23 14.81 14.77 17.44
N GLY A 24 13.54 15.17 17.45
CA GLY A 24 12.78 15.38 18.69
C GLY A 24 12.57 14.08 19.45
N LEU A 25 12.23 13.01 18.75
CA LEU A 25 11.98 11.69 19.33
C LEU A 25 13.27 11.06 19.87
N SER A 26 14.39 11.22 19.16
CA SER A 26 15.71 10.75 19.60
C SER A 26 16.08 11.42 20.93
N ARG A 27 15.95 12.74 21.04
CA ARG A 27 16.23 13.47 22.29
C ARG A 27 15.32 13.05 23.44
N LEU A 28 14.07 12.76 23.14
CA LEU A 28 13.11 12.34 24.17
C LEU A 28 13.44 10.94 24.69
N LEU A 29 13.87 10.02 23.84
CA LEU A 29 14.28 8.68 24.21
C LEU A 29 15.60 8.69 25.00
N GLU A 30 16.54 9.58 24.65
CA GLU A 30 17.76 9.83 25.43
C GLU A 30 17.45 10.34 26.85
N ALA A 31 16.52 11.30 26.93
CA ALA A 31 16.09 11.84 28.23
C ALA A 31 15.39 10.79 29.12
N LEU A 32 14.82 9.73 28.53
CA LEU A 32 14.25 8.57 29.22
C LEU A 32 15.29 7.54 29.64
N GLY A 33 16.59 7.80 29.37
CA GLY A 33 17.69 6.94 29.82
C GLY A 33 18.02 5.76 28.90
N LEU A 34 17.55 5.80 27.65
CA LEU A 34 17.89 4.80 26.64
C LEU A 34 19.19 5.21 25.92
N GLU A 35 20.20 4.37 25.96
CA GLU A 35 21.50 4.62 25.28
C GLU A 35 21.34 4.60 23.76
N LEU A 36 21.89 5.62 23.09
CA LEU A 36 22.03 5.69 21.65
C LEU A 36 22.76 4.44 21.12
N GLY A 37 22.12 3.75 20.16
CA GLY A 37 22.70 2.55 19.54
C GLY A 37 22.33 1.23 20.24
N SER A 38 21.57 1.26 21.35
CA SER A 38 21.01 0.03 21.91
C SER A 38 19.91 -0.52 20.98
N LYS A 39 19.78 -1.85 20.90
CA LYS A 39 18.72 -2.50 20.11
C LYS A 39 17.33 -2.04 20.56
N SER A 40 17.14 -1.84 21.86
CA SER A 40 15.89 -1.34 22.43
C SER A 40 15.57 0.09 22.01
N PHE A 41 16.59 0.96 21.92
CA PHE A 41 16.46 2.32 21.40
C PHE A 41 15.98 2.29 19.95
N SER A 42 16.66 1.52 19.09
CA SER A 42 16.34 1.44 17.66
C SER A 42 14.93 0.91 17.41
N VAL A 43 14.50 -0.13 18.13
CA VAL A 43 13.15 -0.70 18.02
C VAL A 43 12.09 0.31 18.44
N LEU A 44 12.29 0.96 19.60
CA LEU A 44 11.31 1.90 20.14
C LEU A 44 11.24 3.20 19.34
N HIS A 45 12.38 3.70 18.89
CA HIS A 45 12.48 4.87 18.03
C HIS A 45 11.74 4.64 16.72
N PHE A 46 12.04 3.54 16.02
CA PHE A 46 11.38 3.16 14.78
C PHE A 46 9.86 3.00 14.96
N PHE A 47 9.45 2.30 16.02
CA PHE A 47 8.04 2.11 16.34
C PHE A 47 7.28 3.42 16.54
N LEU A 48 7.82 4.32 17.37
CA LEU A 48 7.17 5.61 17.67
C LEU A 48 7.18 6.53 16.45
N TYR A 49 8.33 6.64 15.78
CA TYR A 49 8.49 7.47 14.59
C TYR A 49 7.53 7.08 13.48
N ASP A 50 7.52 5.80 13.10
CA ASP A 50 6.64 5.31 12.04
C ASP A 50 5.17 5.37 12.44
N SER A 51 4.82 5.07 13.69
CA SER A 51 3.44 5.19 14.15
C SER A 51 2.92 6.61 14.01
N ILE A 52 3.65 7.62 14.47
CA ILE A 52 3.25 9.02 14.38
C ILE A 52 3.15 9.47 12.92
N LYS A 53 4.15 9.13 12.11
CA LYS A 53 4.20 9.42 10.67
C LYS A 53 3.00 8.83 9.93
N ILE A 54 2.70 7.56 10.17
CA ILE A 54 1.59 6.85 9.53
C ILE A 54 0.25 7.47 9.94
N PHE A 55 0.01 7.75 11.22
CA PHE A 55 -1.23 8.38 11.67
C PHE A 55 -1.42 9.77 11.08
N PHE A 56 -0.37 10.56 11.02
CA PHE A 56 -0.43 11.89 10.42
C PHE A 56 -0.74 11.83 8.93
N LEU A 57 0.00 11.01 8.17
CA LEU A 57 -0.23 10.83 6.74
C LEU A 57 -1.62 10.27 6.46
N LEU A 58 -2.05 9.26 7.23
CA LEU A 58 -3.40 8.69 7.11
C LEU A 58 -4.48 9.75 7.31
N PHE A 59 -4.33 10.59 8.35
CA PHE A 59 -5.29 11.68 8.60
C PHE A 59 -5.34 12.67 7.44
N VAL A 60 -4.17 13.16 7.00
CA VAL A 60 -4.07 14.15 5.91
C VAL A 60 -4.61 13.59 4.60
N LEU A 61 -4.22 12.37 4.22
CA LEU A 61 -4.65 11.74 2.98
C LEU A 61 -6.16 11.42 2.99
N VAL A 62 -6.66 10.78 4.05
CA VAL A 62 -8.08 10.44 4.13
C VAL A 62 -8.95 11.70 4.18
N PHE A 63 -8.52 12.71 4.93
CA PHE A 63 -9.21 14.01 4.95
C PHE A 63 -9.22 14.66 3.57
N GLY A 64 -8.05 14.75 2.90
CA GLY A 64 -7.92 15.36 1.58
C GLY A 64 -8.78 14.64 0.53
N ILE A 65 -8.71 13.30 0.47
CA ILE A 65 -9.49 12.49 -0.46
C ILE A 65 -10.99 12.64 -0.19
N SER A 66 -11.43 12.54 1.06
CA SER A 66 -12.84 12.69 1.44
C SER A 66 -13.36 14.10 1.10
N TYR A 67 -12.53 15.13 1.26
CA TYR A 67 -12.85 16.49 0.86
C TYR A 67 -12.99 16.62 -0.65
N ILE A 68 -12.04 16.11 -1.43
CA ILE A 68 -12.09 16.12 -2.90
C ILE A 68 -13.30 15.34 -3.40
N GLN A 69 -13.58 14.15 -2.86
CA GLN A 69 -14.74 13.34 -3.22
C GLN A 69 -16.07 14.07 -2.97
N SER A 70 -16.13 14.95 -1.97
CA SER A 70 -17.34 15.73 -1.72
C SER A 70 -17.76 16.67 -2.85
N TYR A 71 -16.83 16.95 -3.79
CA TYR A 71 -17.10 17.74 -5.00
C TYR A 71 -17.54 16.88 -6.20
N PHE A 72 -17.26 15.56 -6.16
CA PHE A 72 -17.60 14.63 -7.24
C PHE A 72 -18.76 13.74 -6.81
N PRO A 73 -20.01 14.11 -7.15
CA PRO A 73 -21.16 13.29 -6.84
C PRO A 73 -21.04 11.95 -7.59
N PRO A 74 -21.46 10.83 -6.97
CA PRO A 74 -21.37 9.48 -7.55
C PRO A 74 -22.02 9.37 -8.95
N GLN A 75 -23.02 10.19 -9.23
CA GLN A 75 -23.72 10.18 -10.52
C GLN A 75 -22.80 10.63 -11.67
N ARG A 76 -22.00 11.68 -11.51
CA ARG A 76 -21.03 12.13 -12.53
C ARG A 76 -19.92 11.12 -12.75
N THR A 77 -19.48 10.49 -11.70
CA THR A 77 -18.46 9.41 -11.78
C THR A 77 -19.03 8.21 -12.55
N LYS A 78 -20.34 7.90 -12.37
CA LYS A 78 -21.04 6.86 -13.10
C LYS A 78 -21.18 7.18 -14.59
N GLU A 79 -21.47 8.43 -14.95
CA GLU A 79 -21.58 8.86 -16.36
C GLU A 79 -20.24 8.77 -17.11
N ILE A 80 -19.14 9.13 -16.44
CA ILE A 80 -17.80 9.12 -17.04
C ILE A 80 -17.20 7.70 -17.09
N LEU A 81 -17.32 6.95 -16.01
CA LEU A 81 -16.69 5.64 -15.84
C LEU A 81 -17.65 4.45 -16.05
N GLY A 82 -18.95 4.67 -16.00
CA GLY A 82 -19.97 3.63 -16.12
C GLY A 82 -20.05 2.96 -17.50
N SER A 83 -19.52 3.60 -18.53
CA SER A 83 -19.36 3.00 -19.87
C SER A 83 -18.15 2.08 -19.98
N MET A 84 -17.23 2.13 -19.02
CA MET A 84 -15.96 1.37 -19.02
C MET A 84 -16.09 0.05 -18.26
N ASN A 85 -17.04 -0.80 -18.67
CA ASN A 85 -17.19 -2.14 -18.13
C ASN A 85 -16.32 -3.15 -18.90
N GLY A 86 -16.00 -4.27 -18.27
CA GLY A 86 -15.28 -5.36 -18.91
C GLY A 86 -13.75 -5.24 -18.79
N PHE A 87 -13.04 -5.85 -19.72
CA PHE A 87 -11.57 -5.98 -19.69
C PHE A 87 -10.86 -4.62 -19.71
N TRP A 88 -11.26 -3.71 -20.59
CA TRP A 88 -10.68 -2.38 -20.71
C TRP A 88 -10.92 -1.51 -19.47
N GLY A 89 -12.09 -1.64 -18.84
CA GLY A 89 -12.38 -0.94 -17.60
C GLY A 89 -11.42 -1.33 -16.46
N ARG A 90 -11.05 -2.62 -16.36
CA ARG A 90 -10.08 -3.11 -15.35
C ARG A 90 -8.68 -2.59 -15.61
N ILE A 91 -8.23 -2.56 -16.87
CA ILE A 91 -6.94 -1.96 -17.24
C ILE A 91 -6.93 -0.48 -16.85
N PHE A 92 -8.00 0.24 -17.17
CA PHE A 92 -8.12 1.66 -16.83
C PHE A 92 -8.14 1.89 -15.32
N GLY A 93 -8.85 1.04 -14.57
CA GLY A 93 -8.86 1.06 -13.10
C GLY A 93 -7.45 0.85 -12.54
N ALA A 94 -6.70 -0.12 -13.04
CA ALA A 94 -5.32 -0.38 -12.63
C ALA A 94 -4.39 0.78 -12.99
N LEU A 95 -4.51 1.37 -14.19
CA LEU A 95 -3.73 2.54 -14.60
C LEU A 95 -4.02 3.77 -13.73
N LEU A 96 -5.28 3.98 -13.34
CA LEU A 96 -5.63 5.01 -12.35
C LEU A 96 -4.96 4.74 -11.00
N GLY A 97 -4.81 3.46 -10.61
CA GLY A 97 -4.07 3.07 -9.41
C GLY A 97 -2.61 3.51 -9.46
N ILE A 98 -1.94 3.35 -10.61
CA ILE A 98 -0.53 3.78 -10.81
C ILE A 98 -0.39 5.31 -10.70
N LEU A 99 -1.34 6.04 -11.29
CA LEU A 99 -1.32 7.50 -11.29
C LEU A 99 -1.57 8.12 -9.91
N THR A 100 -2.19 7.36 -9.01
CA THR A 100 -2.59 7.86 -7.70
C THR A 100 -1.67 7.28 -6.61
N PRO A 101 -0.83 8.11 -5.95
CA PRO A 101 0.09 7.65 -4.91
C PRO A 101 -0.68 7.39 -3.60
N PHE A 102 -1.53 6.39 -3.60
CA PHE A 102 -2.38 6.07 -2.45
C PHE A 102 -1.91 4.78 -1.77
N CYS A 103 -1.66 4.87 -0.47
CA CYS A 103 -1.52 3.66 0.35
C CYS A 103 -2.86 2.91 0.40
N SER A 104 -2.85 1.64 0.75
CA SER A 104 -4.05 0.82 0.92
C SER A 104 -5.12 1.45 1.82
N CYS A 105 -4.70 2.23 2.82
CA CYS A 105 -5.59 2.94 3.75
C CYS A 105 -6.41 4.05 3.07
N SER A 106 -5.78 4.81 2.19
CA SER A 106 -6.43 5.93 1.48
C SER A 106 -7.21 5.47 0.26
N SER A 107 -6.92 4.29 -0.29
CA SER A 107 -7.66 3.70 -1.40
C SER A 107 -9.05 3.19 -1.01
N ILE A 108 -9.32 2.93 0.28
CA ILE A 108 -10.62 2.44 0.76
C ILE A 108 -11.77 3.42 0.53
N PRO A 109 -11.68 4.71 0.86
CA PRO A 109 -12.73 5.67 0.54
C PRO A 109 -13.03 5.75 -0.95
N LEU A 110 -11.99 5.69 -1.80
CA LEU A 110 -12.15 5.64 -3.26
C LEU A 110 -12.84 4.35 -3.71
N PHE A 111 -12.45 3.22 -3.14
CA PHE A 111 -13.10 1.93 -3.39
C PHE A 111 -14.60 1.99 -3.08
N ILE A 112 -14.98 2.52 -1.92
CA ILE A 112 -16.38 2.72 -1.54
C ILE A 112 -17.07 3.68 -2.51
N GLY A 113 -16.42 4.80 -2.86
CA GLY A 113 -16.92 5.79 -3.81
C GLY A 113 -17.18 5.19 -5.19
N PHE A 114 -16.26 4.42 -5.74
CA PHE A 114 -16.40 3.75 -7.03
C PHE A 114 -17.52 2.70 -7.02
N CYS A 115 -17.60 1.90 -5.97
CA CYS A 115 -18.67 0.93 -5.79
C CYS A 115 -20.03 1.62 -5.65
N SER A 116 -20.12 2.73 -4.92
CA SER A 116 -21.34 3.53 -4.77
C SER A 116 -21.75 4.23 -6.07
N ALA A 117 -20.77 4.60 -6.90
CA ALA A 117 -20.99 5.13 -8.25
C ALA A 117 -21.46 4.05 -9.25
N GLY A 118 -21.46 2.77 -8.85
CA GLY A 118 -21.94 1.67 -9.70
C GLY A 118 -20.90 1.15 -10.69
N LEU A 119 -19.60 1.39 -10.46
CA LEU A 119 -18.54 0.73 -11.21
C LEU A 119 -18.53 -0.77 -10.89
N SER A 120 -18.10 -1.58 -11.86
CA SER A 120 -17.97 -3.01 -11.65
C SER A 120 -16.93 -3.30 -10.55
N ILE A 121 -17.18 -4.34 -9.77
CA ILE A 121 -16.28 -4.73 -8.68
C ILE A 121 -14.89 -5.09 -9.20
N GLY A 122 -14.79 -5.65 -10.41
CA GLY A 122 -13.53 -5.97 -11.04
C GLY A 122 -12.67 -4.75 -11.34
N VAL A 123 -13.26 -3.68 -11.86
CA VAL A 123 -12.59 -2.39 -12.11
C VAL A 123 -12.09 -1.78 -10.81
N THR A 124 -12.96 -1.78 -9.81
CA THR A 124 -12.66 -1.18 -8.52
C THR A 124 -11.56 -1.95 -7.75
N LEU A 125 -11.57 -3.29 -7.86
CA LEU A 125 -10.52 -4.13 -7.27
C LEU A 125 -9.20 -4.02 -8.03
N SER A 126 -9.22 -3.90 -9.36
CA SER A 126 -8.00 -3.68 -10.14
C SER A 126 -7.30 -2.37 -9.74
N PHE A 127 -8.08 -1.31 -9.51
CA PHE A 127 -7.58 -0.06 -8.92
C PHE A 127 -7.00 -0.27 -7.52
N LEU A 128 -7.75 -0.96 -6.65
CA LEU A 128 -7.37 -1.16 -5.25
C LEU A 128 -6.08 -1.98 -5.09
N ILE A 129 -5.86 -2.97 -5.96
CA ILE A 129 -4.66 -3.81 -5.97
C ILE A 129 -3.46 -3.02 -6.48
N MET A 130 -3.62 -2.28 -7.57
CA MET A 130 -2.50 -1.62 -8.23
C MET A 130 -2.01 -0.40 -7.45
N SER A 131 -2.92 0.34 -6.81
CA SER A 131 -2.61 1.58 -6.11
C SER A 131 -1.51 1.45 -5.03
N PRO A 132 -1.51 0.47 -4.11
CA PRO A 132 -0.43 0.28 -3.16
C PRO A 132 0.77 -0.49 -3.71
N MET A 133 0.63 -1.21 -4.83
CA MET A 133 1.72 -2.00 -5.41
C MET A 133 2.72 -1.16 -6.18
N ALA A 134 2.24 -0.22 -6.99
CA ALA A 134 3.12 0.56 -7.86
C ALA A 134 2.50 1.94 -8.10
N ASP A 135 3.03 2.95 -7.46
CA ASP A 135 2.82 4.35 -7.78
C ASP A 135 4.01 4.94 -8.57
N LEU A 136 3.82 6.10 -9.16
CA LEU A 136 4.85 6.75 -9.96
C LEU A 136 6.12 7.08 -9.17
N ALA A 137 5.99 7.40 -7.88
CA ALA A 137 7.12 7.76 -7.05
C ALA A 137 7.92 6.53 -6.61
N SER A 138 7.25 5.45 -6.19
CA SER A 138 7.90 4.17 -5.89
C SER A 138 8.55 3.55 -7.12
N LEU A 139 7.92 3.70 -8.31
CA LEU A 139 8.48 3.25 -9.56
C LEU A 139 9.78 3.99 -9.92
N ALA A 140 9.85 5.31 -9.67
CA ALA A 140 11.07 6.08 -9.90
C ALA A 140 12.23 5.59 -9.02
N ILE A 141 11.98 5.26 -7.75
CA ILE A 141 13.00 4.68 -6.87
C ILE A 141 13.36 3.27 -7.31
N LEU A 142 12.38 2.46 -7.69
CA LEU A 142 12.64 1.11 -8.19
C LEU A 142 13.53 1.12 -9.43
N ILE A 143 13.35 2.10 -10.32
CA ILE A 143 14.22 2.31 -11.50
C ILE A 143 15.64 2.69 -11.08
N SER A 144 15.80 3.54 -10.06
CA SER A 144 17.13 3.97 -9.61
C SER A 144 17.91 2.87 -8.91
N GLU A 145 17.25 1.99 -8.15
CA GLU A 145 17.88 0.94 -7.36
C GLU A 145 18.03 -0.38 -8.12
N PHE A 146 17.01 -0.82 -8.83
CA PHE A 146 16.99 -2.12 -9.52
C PHE A 146 17.17 -2.01 -11.04
N GLY A 147 17.15 -0.80 -11.56
CA GLY A 147 17.21 -0.56 -13.00
C GLY A 147 15.85 -0.63 -13.70
N TYR A 148 15.80 -0.04 -14.91
CA TYR A 148 14.54 0.13 -15.65
C TYR A 148 13.89 -1.20 -16.09
N LYS A 149 14.69 -2.25 -16.38
CA LYS A 149 14.17 -3.54 -16.81
C LYS A 149 13.35 -4.22 -15.72
N ILE A 150 13.91 -4.27 -14.50
CA ILE A 150 13.25 -4.90 -13.34
C ILE A 150 12.04 -4.08 -12.93
N ALA A 151 12.17 -2.75 -12.89
CA ALA A 151 11.06 -1.87 -12.54
C ALA A 151 9.88 -1.98 -13.52
N LEU A 152 10.15 -2.03 -14.84
CA LEU A 152 9.11 -2.20 -15.85
C LEU A 152 8.45 -3.58 -15.73
N ALA A 153 9.24 -4.63 -15.52
CA ALA A 153 8.72 -5.98 -15.35
C ALA A 153 7.86 -6.09 -14.06
N TYR A 154 8.26 -5.45 -12.97
CA TYR A 154 7.48 -5.33 -11.74
C TYR A 154 6.14 -4.64 -12.00
N LEU A 155 6.15 -3.49 -12.69
CA LEU A 155 4.95 -2.75 -13.05
C LEU A 155 3.99 -3.58 -13.90
N LEU A 156 4.50 -4.22 -14.96
CA LEU A 156 3.69 -5.04 -15.86
C LEU A 156 3.12 -6.27 -15.16
N SER A 157 3.90 -6.91 -14.30
CA SER A 157 3.43 -8.06 -13.52
C SER A 157 2.36 -7.65 -12.51
N GLY A 158 2.52 -6.51 -11.82
CA GLY A 158 1.50 -5.94 -10.96
C GLY A 158 0.20 -5.63 -11.71
N LEU A 159 0.30 -5.04 -12.91
CA LEU A 159 -0.84 -4.77 -13.78
C LEU A 159 -1.57 -6.07 -14.16
N VAL A 160 -0.84 -7.11 -14.54
CA VAL A 160 -1.43 -8.42 -14.88
C VAL A 160 -2.14 -9.02 -13.66
N ILE A 161 -1.51 -9.03 -12.48
CA ILE A 161 -2.14 -9.51 -11.24
C ILE A 161 -3.41 -8.71 -10.95
N ALA A 162 -3.36 -7.38 -11.01
CA ALA A 162 -4.50 -6.53 -10.68
C ALA A 162 -5.69 -6.78 -11.60
N VAL A 163 -5.46 -6.86 -12.92
CA VAL A 163 -6.51 -7.10 -13.92
C VAL A 163 -7.07 -8.52 -13.82
N LEU A 164 -6.21 -9.53 -13.67
CA LEU A 164 -6.64 -10.93 -13.56
C LEU A 164 -7.41 -11.18 -12.25
N SER A 165 -6.90 -10.68 -11.12
CA SER A 165 -7.59 -10.80 -9.83
C SER A 165 -8.95 -10.10 -9.87
N GLY A 166 -9.03 -8.90 -10.44
CA GLY A 166 -10.30 -8.19 -10.64
C GLY A 166 -11.28 -8.99 -11.51
N TYR A 167 -10.79 -9.64 -12.58
CA TYR A 167 -11.61 -10.49 -13.45
C TYR A 167 -12.13 -11.74 -12.74
N ILE A 168 -11.26 -12.46 -12.05
CA ILE A 168 -11.61 -13.70 -11.36
C ILE A 168 -12.65 -13.41 -10.28
N ILE A 169 -12.42 -12.39 -9.45
CA ILE A 169 -13.33 -12.06 -8.35
C ILE A 169 -14.69 -11.58 -8.86
N GLU A 170 -14.72 -10.79 -9.94
CA GLU A 170 -15.98 -10.37 -10.56
C GLU A 170 -16.78 -11.56 -11.09
N LYS A 171 -16.10 -12.53 -11.74
CA LYS A 171 -16.73 -13.75 -12.26
C LYS A 171 -17.26 -14.68 -11.17
N LEU A 172 -16.62 -14.68 -9.98
CA LEU A 172 -17.07 -15.47 -8.82
C LEU A 172 -18.34 -14.92 -8.17
N GLY A 173 -18.75 -13.70 -8.50
CA GLY A 173 -20.04 -13.14 -8.08
C GLY A 173 -20.17 -12.85 -6.57
N PHE A 174 -19.08 -12.80 -5.81
CA PHE A 174 -19.10 -12.54 -4.35
C PHE A 174 -19.40 -11.07 -3.99
N VAL A 175 -20.31 -10.46 -4.70
CA VAL A 175 -20.62 -9.02 -4.62
C VAL A 175 -21.57 -8.72 -3.46
N LYS A 176 -21.17 -8.99 -2.23
CA LYS A 176 -21.79 -8.35 -1.05
C LYS A 176 -20.77 -7.40 -0.43
N ILE A 177 -20.75 -6.18 -0.99
CA ILE A 177 -20.14 -5.05 -0.29
C ILE A 177 -21.05 -4.79 0.91
N THR A 178 -20.50 -4.81 2.10
CA THR A 178 -21.18 -4.31 3.29
C THR A 178 -21.18 -2.78 3.16
N ALA A 179 -21.87 -2.29 2.11
CA ALA A 179 -21.95 -0.89 1.82
C ALA A 179 -22.62 -0.22 2.99
N ILE A 180 -21.91 0.67 3.63
CA ILE A 180 -22.49 1.77 4.37
C ILE A 180 -23.52 2.38 3.41
N LYS A 181 -24.80 2.28 3.76
CA LYS A 181 -25.85 2.98 3.05
C LYS A 181 -25.43 4.44 2.97
N ALA A 182 -24.86 4.83 1.84
CA ALA A 182 -24.74 6.22 1.50
C ALA A 182 -26.19 6.70 1.34
N THR A 183 -26.74 7.27 2.40
CA THR A 183 -28.02 7.96 2.37
C THR A 183 -27.83 9.17 1.47
N ALA A 184 -28.14 8.94 0.21
CA ALA A 184 -28.11 9.96 -0.83
C ALA A 184 -29.32 10.88 -0.71
N ASN A 185 -29.32 11.77 0.26
CA ASN A 185 -30.04 13.03 0.17
C ASN A 185 -29.01 14.09 -0.24
N TYR A 186 -28.82 14.21 -1.53
CA TYR A 186 -27.95 15.24 -2.10
C TYR A 186 -28.65 16.60 -2.11
N THR A 187 -28.65 17.26 -0.98
CA THR A 187 -28.56 18.73 -0.96
C THR A 187 -27.06 19.04 -1.07
N SER A 188 -26.67 19.92 -1.97
CA SER A 188 -25.25 20.28 -2.15
C SER A 188 -24.70 20.82 -0.81
N PRO A 189 -23.83 20.07 -0.11
CA PRO A 189 -23.41 20.45 1.24
C PRO A 189 -22.59 21.74 1.20
N SER A 190 -22.80 22.58 2.20
CA SER A 190 -22.02 23.80 2.40
C SER A 190 -20.53 23.45 2.60
N GLN A 191 -19.61 24.38 2.30
CA GLN A 191 -18.18 24.18 2.51
C GLN A 191 -17.82 23.70 3.94
N LYS A 192 -18.51 24.27 4.93
CA LYS A 192 -18.33 23.88 6.35
C LYS A 192 -18.77 22.45 6.62
N GLU A 193 -19.84 22.00 5.99
CA GLU A 193 -20.33 20.62 6.13
C GLU A 193 -19.37 19.64 5.46
N ARG A 194 -18.84 19.95 4.27
CA ARG A 194 -17.83 19.12 3.57
C ARG A 194 -16.59 18.91 4.43
N ILE A 195 -16.05 19.97 5.03
CA ILE A 195 -14.88 19.89 5.92
C ILE A 195 -15.20 19.05 7.16
N LYS A 196 -16.40 19.23 7.75
CA LYS A 196 -16.84 18.49 8.93
C LYS A 196 -17.02 17.00 8.62
N GLU A 197 -17.60 16.66 7.48
CA GLU A 197 -17.77 15.28 7.01
C GLU A 197 -16.42 14.62 6.71
N ALA A 198 -15.54 15.30 6.00
CA ALA A 198 -14.18 14.81 5.72
C ALA A 198 -13.38 14.56 7.01
N LYS A 199 -13.47 15.48 7.99
CA LYS A 199 -12.81 15.32 9.29
C LYS A 199 -13.39 14.15 10.10
N ASN A 200 -14.71 14.01 10.12
CA ASN A 200 -15.37 12.91 10.80
C ASN A 200 -15.03 11.56 10.15
N GLY A 201 -15.05 11.49 8.82
CA GLY A 201 -14.65 10.31 8.06
C GLY A 201 -13.21 9.88 8.36
N ALA A 202 -12.26 10.83 8.37
CA ALA A 202 -10.88 10.55 8.72
C ALA A 202 -10.74 10.05 10.17
N LYS A 203 -11.43 10.69 11.12
CA LYS A 203 -11.43 10.28 12.53
C LYS A 203 -12.03 8.89 12.74
N ASP A 204 -13.10 8.56 12.03
CA ASP A 204 -13.76 7.25 12.14
C ASP A 204 -12.88 6.14 11.58
N ILE A 205 -12.19 6.37 10.47
CA ILE A 205 -11.23 5.41 9.91
C ILE A 205 -10.09 5.20 10.90
N ILE A 206 -9.47 6.26 11.40
CA ILE A 206 -8.37 6.15 12.38
C ILE A 206 -8.80 5.37 13.61
N LYS A 207 -9.98 5.67 14.18
CA LYS A 207 -10.51 4.95 15.34
C LYS A 207 -10.73 3.45 15.11
N ARG A 208 -10.98 3.05 13.86
CA ARG A 208 -11.19 1.64 13.53
C ARG A 208 -9.88 0.89 13.32
N VAL A 209 -8.83 1.58 12.90
CA VAL A 209 -7.59 0.92 12.44
C VAL A 209 -6.38 1.18 13.34
N TRP A 210 -6.44 2.12 14.31
CA TRP A 210 -5.29 2.55 15.10
C TRP A 210 -4.57 1.39 15.80
N LEU A 211 -5.33 0.46 16.42
CA LEU A 211 -4.76 -0.68 17.13
C LEU A 211 -4.01 -1.63 16.16
N TYR A 212 -4.57 -1.84 14.98
CA TYR A 212 -3.98 -2.76 13.99
C TYR A 212 -2.74 -2.16 13.32
N ILE A 213 -2.73 -0.83 13.12
CA ILE A 213 -1.55 -0.11 12.65
C ILE A 213 -0.43 -0.23 13.69
N LEU A 214 -0.74 0.02 14.97
CA LEU A 214 0.25 -0.13 16.04
C LEU A 214 0.80 -1.55 16.13
N LEU A 215 -0.06 -2.56 16.04
CA LEU A 215 0.38 -3.96 16.03
C LEU A 215 1.24 -4.28 14.81
N GLY A 216 0.86 -3.83 13.62
CA GLY A 216 1.62 -4.04 12.39
C GLY A 216 2.99 -3.37 12.43
N VAL A 217 3.04 -2.10 12.89
CA VAL A 217 4.31 -1.37 13.04
C VAL A 217 5.19 -1.98 14.15
N ALA A 218 4.58 -2.45 15.25
CA ALA A 218 5.33 -3.15 16.30
C ALA A 218 5.99 -4.44 15.78
N ILE A 219 5.24 -5.26 15.04
CA ILE A 219 5.78 -6.47 14.40
C ILE A 219 6.87 -6.10 13.40
N GLY A 220 6.64 -5.09 12.54
CA GLY A 220 7.63 -4.60 11.57
C GLY A 220 8.91 -4.10 12.23
N SER A 221 8.78 -3.29 13.29
CA SER A 221 9.91 -2.77 14.08
C SER A 221 10.74 -3.90 14.72
N PHE A 222 10.05 -4.92 15.22
CA PHE A 222 10.71 -6.08 15.83
C PHE A 222 11.47 -6.90 14.78
N ILE A 223 10.84 -7.14 13.63
CA ILE A 223 11.45 -7.89 12.53
C ILE A 223 12.66 -7.14 11.98
N HIS A 224 12.52 -5.84 11.70
CA HIS A 224 13.58 -5.02 11.09
C HIS A 224 14.85 -4.96 11.94
N ASN A 225 14.72 -4.90 13.28
CA ASN A 225 15.85 -4.69 14.17
C ASN A 225 16.42 -5.98 14.80
N LEU A 226 15.66 -7.08 14.80
CA LEU A 226 16.03 -8.32 15.50
C LEU A 226 16.37 -9.49 14.58
N LEU A 227 15.98 -9.46 13.29
CA LEU A 227 16.32 -10.54 12.36
C LEU A 227 17.81 -10.49 11.99
N PRO A 228 18.62 -11.49 12.41
CA PRO A 228 20.01 -11.58 11.99
C PRO A 228 20.06 -11.82 10.48
N GLN A 229 20.98 -11.13 9.83
CA GLN A 229 21.19 -11.22 8.38
C GLN A 229 21.40 -12.65 7.89
N ASN A 230 22.08 -13.47 8.69
CA ASN A 230 22.39 -14.86 8.38
C ASN A 230 21.14 -15.77 8.30
N LEU A 231 20.07 -15.45 9.04
CA LEU A 231 18.81 -16.19 8.94
C LEU A 231 18.08 -15.88 7.64
N VAL A 232 18.19 -14.66 7.16
CA VAL A 232 17.54 -14.25 5.91
C VAL A 232 18.17 -14.97 4.72
N GLU A 233 19.50 -15.09 4.67
CA GLU A 233 20.22 -15.83 3.61
C GLU A 233 19.85 -17.32 3.62
N SER A 234 19.83 -17.93 4.79
CA SER A 234 19.55 -19.38 4.91
C SER A 234 18.12 -19.76 4.56
N VAL A 235 17.20 -18.79 4.64
CA VAL A 235 15.76 -19.02 4.52
C VAL A 235 15.20 -18.51 3.18
N LEU A 236 15.79 -17.43 2.62
CA LEU A 236 15.33 -16.77 1.38
C LEU A 236 16.34 -16.91 0.22
N GLY A 237 17.35 -17.78 0.35
CA GLY A 237 18.37 -18.00 -0.69
C GLY A 237 17.75 -18.36 -2.05
N ALA A 238 18.48 -18.01 -3.13
CA ALA A 238 17.98 -18.12 -4.51
C ALA A 238 17.64 -19.56 -4.95
N ASP A 239 18.33 -20.55 -4.39
CA ASP A 239 18.23 -21.96 -4.80
C ASP A 239 17.09 -22.72 -4.13
N LEU A 240 16.35 -22.08 -3.21
CA LEU A 240 15.30 -22.75 -2.45
C LEU A 240 13.93 -22.57 -3.15
N TRP A 241 13.35 -23.69 -3.57
CA TRP A 241 12.03 -23.69 -4.24
C TRP A 241 10.91 -23.05 -3.40
N TYR A 242 11.01 -23.09 -2.08
CA TYR A 242 10.03 -22.52 -1.17
C TYR A 242 10.29 -21.04 -0.82
N SER A 243 11.39 -20.45 -1.26
CA SER A 243 11.78 -19.07 -0.92
C SER A 243 10.72 -18.03 -1.30
N VAL A 244 10.07 -18.19 -2.46
CA VAL A 244 8.99 -17.32 -2.93
C VAL A 244 7.75 -17.43 -2.03
N LEU A 245 7.36 -18.66 -1.65
CA LEU A 245 6.25 -18.88 -0.71
C LEU A 245 6.52 -18.24 0.64
N LEU A 246 7.73 -18.44 1.14
CA LEU A 246 8.13 -17.92 2.44
C LEU A 246 8.20 -16.38 2.42
N ALA A 247 8.73 -15.78 1.36
CA ALA A 247 8.76 -14.34 1.17
C ALA A 247 7.34 -13.74 1.19
N CYS A 248 6.39 -14.41 0.53
CA CYS A 248 4.99 -14.00 0.55
C CYS A 248 4.40 -14.09 1.97
N VAL A 249 4.61 -15.20 2.68
CA VAL A 249 4.09 -15.41 4.04
C VAL A 249 4.71 -14.44 5.05
N VAL A 250 6.02 -14.17 4.94
CA VAL A 250 6.73 -13.22 5.81
C VAL A 250 6.31 -11.78 5.51
N GLY A 251 6.01 -11.45 4.25
CA GLY A 251 5.53 -10.13 3.87
C GLY A 251 4.15 -9.78 4.42
N ILE A 252 3.25 -10.75 4.56
CA ILE A 252 1.87 -10.51 5.02
C ILE A 252 1.79 -9.85 6.41
N PRO A 253 2.47 -10.34 7.46
CA PRO A 253 2.42 -9.69 8.78
C PRO A 253 3.16 -8.35 8.84
N MET A 254 4.07 -8.10 7.90
CA MET A 254 4.82 -6.85 7.88
C MET A 254 3.94 -5.71 7.37
N TYR A 255 4.12 -4.55 7.99
CA TYR A 255 3.58 -3.31 7.47
C TYR A 255 4.73 -2.40 7.09
N ALA A 256 4.93 -2.22 5.81
CA ALA A 256 5.88 -1.25 5.30
C ALA A 256 5.28 -0.57 4.06
N ASP A 257 5.53 0.71 3.93
CA ASP A 257 5.30 1.45 2.70
C ASP A 257 6.29 0.98 1.63
N THR A 258 5.95 1.10 0.37
CA THR A 258 6.81 0.70 -0.75
C THR A 258 8.20 1.34 -0.64
N PHE A 259 8.27 2.60 -0.22
CA PHE A 259 9.54 3.33 -0.02
C PHE A 259 10.42 2.70 1.05
N ALA A 260 9.85 2.23 2.15
CA ALA A 260 10.58 1.56 3.23
C ALA A 260 10.92 0.11 2.88
N ALA A 261 10.15 -0.54 2.03
CA ALA A 261 10.34 -1.92 1.63
C ALA A 261 11.45 -2.08 0.56
N ILE A 262 11.68 -1.09 -0.31
CA ILE A 262 12.69 -1.13 -1.38
C ILE A 262 14.11 -1.34 -0.84
N PRO A 263 14.61 -0.59 0.16
CA PRO A 263 15.94 -0.83 0.73
C PRO A 263 16.10 -2.23 1.34
N VAL A 264 15.04 -2.75 1.97
CA VAL A 264 15.05 -4.12 2.52
C VAL A 264 15.14 -5.15 1.38
N ALA A 265 14.39 -4.93 0.32
CA ALA A 265 14.41 -5.78 -0.87
C ALA A 265 15.79 -5.78 -1.54
N LEU A 266 16.44 -4.61 -1.65
CA LEU A 266 17.78 -4.49 -2.19
C LEU A 266 18.80 -5.25 -1.33
N ALA A 267 18.74 -5.08 -0.01
CA ALA A 267 19.60 -5.82 0.91
C ALA A 267 19.41 -7.34 0.83
N LEU A 268 18.19 -7.81 0.60
CA LEU A 268 17.90 -9.23 0.35
C LEU A 268 18.53 -9.72 -0.95
N LEU A 269 18.45 -8.92 -2.02
CA LEU A 269 19.04 -9.24 -3.31
C LEU A 269 20.57 -9.30 -3.24
N GLU A 270 21.20 -8.32 -2.59
CA GLU A 270 22.65 -8.27 -2.35
C GLU A 270 23.17 -9.48 -1.55
N LYS A 271 22.31 -10.05 -0.72
CA LYS A 271 22.58 -11.26 0.08
C LYS A 271 22.29 -12.57 -0.64
N GLY A 272 22.02 -12.52 -1.93
CA GLY A 272 21.82 -13.72 -2.75
C GLY A 272 20.39 -14.28 -2.75
N ALA A 273 19.40 -13.52 -2.29
CA ALA A 273 18.01 -13.91 -2.50
C ALA A 273 17.64 -13.85 -3.99
N GLY A 274 16.81 -14.78 -4.46
CA GLY A 274 16.37 -14.79 -5.85
C GLY A 274 15.55 -13.53 -6.20
N LEU A 275 15.71 -13.01 -7.43
CA LEU A 275 14.99 -11.83 -7.89
C LEU A 275 13.47 -11.94 -7.68
N GLY A 276 12.89 -13.08 -8.06
CA GLY A 276 11.46 -13.32 -7.88
C GLY A 276 11.05 -13.42 -6.42
N THR A 277 11.90 -13.93 -5.53
CA THR A 277 11.67 -13.95 -4.10
C THR A 277 11.57 -12.53 -3.54
N VAL A 278 12.52 -11.66 -3.94
CA VAL A 278 12.56 -10.25 -3.53
C VAL A 278 11.34 -9.47 -4.04
N LEU A 279 10.98 -9.64 -5.31
CA LEU A 279 9.82 -8.97 -5.89
C LEU A 279 8.49 -9.47 -5.28
N SER A 280 8.39 -10.78 -4.98
CA SER A 280 7.22 -11.33 -4.28
C SER A 280 7.09 -10.80 -2.86
N PHE A 281 8.20 -10.64 -2.16
CA PHE A 281 8.24 -9.99 -0.85
C PHE A 281 7.70 -8.56 -0.94
N LEU A 282 8.21 -7.74 -1.88
CA LEU A 282 7.74 -6.37 -2.10
C LEU A 282 6.24 -6.32 -2.37
N MET A 283 5.75 -7.14 -3.31
CA MET A 283 4.32 -7.19 -3.66
C MET A 283 3.46 -7.62 -2.47
N SER A 284 3.93 -8.57 -1.67
CA SER A 284 3.21 -9.08 -0.51
C SER A 284 3.10 -8.05 0.61
N VAL A 285 4.22 -7.39 0.95
CA VAL A 285 4.26 -6.34 1.98
C VAL A 285 3.35 -5.18 1.63
N THR A 286 3.32 -4.77 0.37
CA THR A 286 2.55 -3.59 -0.07
C THR A 286 1.06 -3.88 -0.26
N ALA A 287 0.70 -5.03 -0.84
CA ALA A 287 -0.67 -5.34 -1.22
C ALA A 287 -1.44 -6.22 -0.20
N LEU A 288 -0.73 -7.08 0.54
CA LEU A 288 -1.34 -8.07 1.45
C LEU A 288 -1.03 -7.80 2.93
N SER A 289 -0.49 -6.65 3.28
CA SER A 289 -0.14 -6.36 4.68
C SER A 289 -1.33 -6.53 5.63
N LEU A 290 -1.06 -7.10 6.81
CA LEU A 290 -2.08 -7.43 7.80
C LEU A 290 -2.97 -6.24 8.19
N PRO A 291 -2.45 -5.01 8.42
CA PRO A 291 -3.29 -3.86 8.67
C PRO A 291 -4.23 -3.53 7.51
N SER A 292 -3.76 -3.66 6.26
CA SER A 292 -4.58 -3.46 5.06
C SER A 292 -5.72 -4.46 4.98
N LEU A 293 -5.44 -5.75 5.24
CA LEU A 293 -6.44 -6.81 5.23
C LEU A 293 -7.50 -6.60 6.32
N VAL A 294 -7.09 -6.14 7.50
CA VAL A 294 -8.05 -5.81 8.57
C VAL A 294 -8.94 -4.64 8.17
N MET A 295 -8.39 -3.61 7.51
CA MET A 295 -9.21 -2.51 7.01
C MET A 295 -10.19 -2.98 5.93
N PHE A 296 -9.74 -3.79 4.99
CA PHE A 296 -10.60 -4.37 3.95
C PHE A 296 -11.70 -5.26 4.53
N SER A 297 -11.44 -5.97 5.64
CA SER A 297 -12.46 -6.79 6.33
C SER A 297 -13.66 -5.99 6.85
N LYS A 298 -13.51 -4.66 7.06
CA LYS A 298 -14.60 -3.78 7.49
C LYS A 298 -15.48 -3.28 6.35
N VAL A 299 -14.99 -3.40 5.12
CA VAL A 299 -15.65 -2.89 3.91
C VAL A 299 -16.11 -4.02 3.01
N MET A 300 -15.35 -5.10 2.95
CA MET A 300 -15.63 -6.28 2.13
C MET A 300 -16.29 -7.38 2.95
N SER A 301 -17.14 -8.16 2.29
CA SER A 301 -17.65 -9.39 2.91
C SER A 301 -16.50 -10.39 3.13
N PRO A 302 -16.57 -11.29 4.13
CA PRO A 302 -15.51 -12.26 4.38
C PRO A 302 -15.18 -13.14 3.17
N ARG A 303 -16.18 -13.48 2.36
CA ARG A 303 -16.00 -14.27 1.12
C ARG A 303 -15.24 -13.48 0.06
N LEU A 304 -15.55 -12.19 -0.11
CA LEU A 304 -14.86 -11.30 -1.04
C LEU A 304 -13.41 -11.09 -0.61
N LEU A 305 -13.19 -10.86 0.68
CA LEU A 305 -11.84 -10.71 1.25
C LEU A 305 -11.00 -11.99 1.08
N ALA A 306 -11.58 -13.16 1.35
CA ALA A 306 -10.89 -14.43 1.14
C ALA A 306 -10.53 -14.66 -0.33
N ALA A 307 -11.45 -14.38 -1.26
CA ALA A 307 -11.18 -14.45 -2.69
C ALA A 307 -10.07 -13.47 -3.10
N PHE A 308 -10.08 -12.24 -2.56
CA PHE A 308 -9.05 -11.23 -2.77
C PHE A 308 -7.67 -11.73 -2.31
N VAL A 309 -7.55 -12.20 -1.08
CA VAL A 309 -6.29 -12.71 -0.53
C VAL A 309 -5.77 -13.91 -1.31
N ILE A 310 -6.63 -14.87 -1.61
CA ILE A 310 -6.24 -16.09 -2.34
C ILE A 310 -5.77 -15.76 -3.76
N THR A 311 -6.54 -14.99 -4.52
CA THR A 311 -6.19 -14.66 -5.91
C THR A 311 -4.93 -13.83 -6.00
N LEU A 312 -4.75 -12.89 -5.08
CA LEU A 312 -3.58 -12.02 -5.04
C LEU A 312 -2.33 -12.80 -4.60
N SER A 313 -2.42 -13.61 -3.54
CA SER A 313 -1.31 -14.46 -3.10
C SER A 313 -0.87 -15.44 -4.19
N LEU A 314 -1.81 -16.12 -4.84
CA LEU A 314 -1.50 -17.03 -5.95
C LEU A 314 -0.84 -16.29 -7.12
N GLY A 315 -1.32 -15.11 -7.47
CA GLY A 315 -0.73 -14.27 -8.52
C GLY A 315 0.70 -13.86 -8.18
N ILE A 316 0.96 -13.39 -6.97
CA ILE A 316 2.29 -13.01 -6.49
C ILE A 316 3.26 -14.18 -6.51
N ILE A 317 2.84 -15.34 -5.98
CA ILE A 317 3.65 -16.56 -5.94
C ILE A 317 4.01 -17.01 -7.37
N LEU A 318 3.03 -17.07 -8.27
CA LEU A 318 3.23 -17.47 -9.64
C LEU A 318 4.23 -16.55 -10.37
N ILE A 319 4.07 -15.25 -10.20
CA ILE A 319 4.97 -14.26 -10.80
C ILE A 319 6.36 -14.35 -10.17
N GLY A 320 6.47 -14.59 -8.87
CA GLY A 320 7.75 -14.80 -8.21
C GLY A 320 8.54 -15.97 -8.78
N TYR A 321 7.88 -17.09 -9.04
CA TYR A 321 8.53 -18.22 -9.70
C TYR A 321 8.93 -17.92 -11.15
N ILE A 322 8.08 -17.20 -11.89
CA ILE A 322 8.42 -16.75 -13.25
C ILE A 322 9.68 -15.87 -13.22
N PHE A 323 9.75 -14.90 -12.31
CA PHE A 323 10.94 -14.04 -12.21
C PHE A 323 12.19 -14.80 -11.78
N ASN A 324 12.09 -15.80 -10.90
CA ASN A 324 13.24 -16.64 -10.55
C ASN A 324 13.68 -17.48 -11.75
N ALA A 325 12.75 -18.05 -12.53
CA ALA A 325 13.07 -18.85 -13.72
C ALA A 325 13.72 -18.01 -14.84
N PHE A 326 13.32 -16.75 -14.98
CA PHE A 326 13.79 -15.84 -16.04
C PHE A 326 14.76 -14.77 -15.52
N ALA A 327 15.34 -14.94 -14.33
CA ALA A 327 16.24 -13.96 -13.71
C ALA A 327 17.42 -13.58 -14.63
N TYR A 328 17.92 -14.52 -15.43
CA TYR A 328 19.03 -14.31 -16.38
C TYR A 328 18.73 -13.28 -17.49
N ILE A 329 17.46 -12.91 -17.72
CA ILE A 329 17.09 -11.89 -18.72
C ILE A 329 17.20 -10.48 -18.11
N PHE A 330 17.12 -10.37 -16.81
CA PHE A 330 17.03 -9.10 -16.09
C PHE A 330 18.36 -8.68 -15.45
N ILE A 331 19.19 -9.65 -15.10
CA ILE A 331 20.54 -9.47 -14.58
C ILE A 331 21.55 -9.60 -15.72
#